data_156fce010848177d85bc0311ebf75b63
#
_entry.id   156fce010848177d85bc0311ebf75b63
#
_cell.length_a   1.000
_cell.length_b   1.000
_cell.length_c   1.000
_cell.angle_alpha   90.00
_cell.angle_beta   90.00
_cell.angle_gamma   90.00
#
_symmetry.space_group_name_H-M   'P 1'
#
loop_
_entity.id
_entity.type
_entity.pdbx_description
1 polymer ?
#
loop_
_entity_poly.entity_id
_entity_poly.type
_entity_poly.pdbx_seq_one_letter_code
_entity_poly.pdbx_strand_id
1 'polypeptide(L)'
;MTSYGLTLFSALFYFCTAITTLASPSEELVHKLNAQVLRVQVELANGSYGLGSAVVIAKDQVITNCHVVAKSISIVVINNGLTLSVSAIKPDWHHDLCILKVIGLDAPIAKIGSSKNLKYEQSVFTIGYPNFIALPASTFGMVKGLYPLDNSVIIRTSSTFGLGASGGGMFDDDGNLVGVITLKSPGKEAYYYNMPVEWVQSLLNAPEQAISTKSKKPFWAASYEKWPYFMRVVQPYLTENWSSLLQIANKWAIQEPNTTEAWYYLAIAEYATNDTQKAEVHLQKVLAMNHQHSQAIYYLGLLAEKNGNHALALTDIERLESFDEATANQLKLAIELKQAQR
;
A
#
# COMPACT_ATOMS: atom_id res chain seq x y z
N MET A 1 -72.48 -27.83 14.43
CA MET A 1 -71.70 -27.39 13.29
C MET A 1 -70.65 -26.38 13.81
N THR A 2 -69.48 -26.85 14.13
CA THR A 2 -68.39 -26.10 14.76
C THR A 2 -67.33 -25.76 13.70
N SER A 3 -67.18 -24.46 13.43
CA SER A 3 -66.19 -23.90 12.49
C SER A 3 -64.87 -23.69 13.23
N TYR A 4 -63.77 -24.35 12.75
CA TYR A 4 -62.42 -24.13 13.21
C TYR A 4 -61.76 -23.08 12.33
N GLY A 5 -61.45 -21.90 12.93
CA GLY A 5 -60.62 -20.88 12.30
C GLY A 5 -59.14 -21.21 12.43
N LEU A 6 -58.47 -21.31 11.31
CA LEU A 6 -57.03 -21.52 11.19
C LEU A 6 -56.32 -20.16 11.21
N THR A 7 -55.65 -19.82 12.33
CA THR A 7 -54.80 -18.61 12.41
C THR A 7 -53.40 -18.94 11.90
N LEU A 8 -53.03 -18.38 10.74
CA LEU A 8 -51.63 -18.39 10.24
C LEU A 8 -50.79 -17.39 11.03
N PHE A 9 -49.82 -17.90 11.79
CA PHE A 9 -48.74 -17.10 12.37
C PHE A 9 -47.67 -16.90 11.32
N SER A 10 -47.56 -15.66 10.79
CA SER A 10 -46.46 -15.24 9.92
C SER A 10 -45.28 -14.86 10.79
N ALA A 11 -44.25 -15.71 10.87
CA ALA A 11 -42.99 -15.41 11.54
C ALA A 11 -42.14 -14.51 10.59
N LEU A 12 -42.05 -13.22 10.92
CA LEU A 12 -41.10 -12.30 10.28
C LEU A 12 -39.69 -12.60 10.79
N PHE A 13 -38.88 -13.24 9.96
CA PHE A 13 -37.44 -13.35 10.21
C PHE A 13 -36.77 -12.00 9.88
N TYR A 14 -36.45 -11.24 10.93
CA TYR A 14 -35.51 -10.10 10.80
C TYR A 14 -34.11 -10.65 10.53
N PHE A 15 -33.65 -10.58 9.29
CA PHE A 15 -32.25 -10.71 8.97
C PHE A 15 -31.52 -9.44 9.45
N CYS A 16 -30.91 -9.51 10.62
CA CYS A 16 -29.99 -8.49 11.11
C CYS A 16 -28.68 -8.64 10.29
N THR A 17 -28.56 -7.93 9.15
CA THR A 17 -27.27 -7.80 8.48
C THR A 17 -26.39 -6.96 9.38
N ALA A 18 -25.42 -7.60 10.01
CA ALA A 18 -24.34 -6.90 10.71
C ALA A 18 -23.58 -6.09 9.65
N ILE A 19 -23.80 -4.78 9.62
CA ILE A 19 -22.95 -3.85 8.92
C ILE A 19 -21.61 -3.89 9.67
N THR A 20 -20.64 -4.62 9.15
CA THR A 20 -19.26 -4.53 9.61
C THR A 20 -18.74 -3.15 9.18
N THR A 21 -18.93 -2.15 10.03
CA THR A 21 -18.15 -0.92 9.95
C THR A 21 -16.69 -1.34 10.06
N LEU A 22 -15.89 -1.04 9.05
CA LEU A 22 -14.43 -1.13 9.13
C LEU A 22 -14.01 -0.19 10.28
N ALA A 23 -13.86 -0.77 11.46
CA ALA A 23 -13.44 -0.04 12.64
C ALA A 23 -11.95 0.30 12.42
N SER A 24 -11.63 1.58 12.37
CA SER A 24 -10.24 2.02 12.48
C SER A 24 -9.62 1.36 13.72
N PRO A 25 -8.31 1.01 13.67
CA PRO A 25 -7.64 0.43 14.83
C PRO A 25 -7.80 1.36 16.05
N SER A 26 -7.96 0.76 17.23
CA SER A 26 -8.18 1.54 18.45
C SER A 26 -7.00 2.47 18.74
N GLU A 27 -7.26 3.64 19.32
CA GLU A 27 -6.20 4.58 19.73
C GLU A 27 -5.19 3.89 20.68
N GLU A 28 -5.66 2.98 21.54
CA GLU A 28 -4.82 2.19 22.44
C GLU A 28 -3.84 1.31 21.66
N LEU A 29 -4.30 0.63 20.58
CA LEU A 29 -3.44 -0.17 19.73
C LEU A 29 -2.38 0.69 19.05
N VAL A 30 -2.79 1.81 18.45
CA VAL A 30 -1.86 2.74 17.79
C VAL A 30 -0.82 3.26 18.78
N HIS A 31 -1.24 3.66 19.98
CA HIS A 31 -0.31 4.12 21.03
C HIS A 31 0.69 3.03 21.43
N LYS A 32 0.24 1.78 21.59
CA LYS A 32 1.11 0.64 21.87
C LYS A 32 2.14 0.40 20.76
N LEU A 33 1.72 0.51 19.51
CA LEU A 33 2.60 0.30 18.35
C LEU A 33 3.58 1.46 18.15
N ASN A 34 3.24 2.68 18.55
CA ASN A 34 4.17 3.82 18.52
C ASN A 34 5.47 3.54 19.28
N ALA A 35 5.39 2.78 20.40
CA ALA A 35 6.58 2.40 21.17
C ALA A 35 7.50 1.41 20.45
N GLN A 36 7.04 0.76 19.39
CA GLN A 36 7.82 -0.16 18.56
C GLN A 36 8.51 0.53 17.39
N VAL A 37 8.15 1.79 17.10
CA VAL A 37 8.69 2.57 15.98
C VAL A 37 9.64 3.63 16.53
N LEU A 38 10.89 3.61 16.08
CA LEU A 38 11.98 4.42 16.59
C LEU A 38 12.49 5.37 15.50
N ARG A 39 13.09 6.47 15.91
CA ARG A 39 13.74 7.40 15.01
C ARG A 39 15.18 6.98 14.73
N VAL A 40 15.57 6.99 13.46
CA VAL A 40 16.95 6.77 13.03
C VAL A 40 17.57 8.10 12.66
N GLN A 41 18.78 8.36 13.15
CA GLN A 41 19.59 9.49 12.73
C GLN A 41 20.94 9.00 12.25
N VAL A 42 21.42 9.55 11.15
CA VAL A 42 22.72 9.21 10.57
C VAL A 42 23.55 10.45 10.38
N GLU A 43 24.86 10.30 10.53
CA GLU A 43 25.84 11.30 10.16
C GLU A 43 26.53 10.87 8.87
N LEU A 44 26.63 11.78 7.92
CA LEU A 44 27.29 11.56 6.64
C LEU A 44 28.73 12.11 6.68
N ALA A 45 29.58 11.60 5.80
CA ALA A 45 31.01 11.99 5.75
C ALA A 45 31.24 13.49 5.51
N ASN A 46 30.26 14.21 4.98
CA ASN A 46 30.31 15.68 4.79
C ASN A 46 29.82 16.48 6.01
N GLY A 47 29.52 15.82 7.13
CA GLY A 47 29.00 16.44 8.35
C GLY A 47 27.51 16.75 8.35
N SER A 48 26.77 16.42 7.28
CA SER A 48 25.32 16.55 7.29
C SER A 48 24.64 15.36 7.97
N TYR A 49 23.38 15.57 8.39
CA TYR A 49 22.58 14.55 9.06
C TYR A 49 21.42 14.10 8.16
N GLY A 50 21.16 12.79 8.19
CA GLY A 50 19.95 12.19 7.63
C GLY A 50 19.04 11.67 8.73
N LEU A 51 17.74 11.59 8.43
CA LEU A 51 16.73 11.06 9.34
C LEU A 51 15.89 9.99 8.65
N GLY A 52 15.45 9.02 9.44
CA GLY A 52 14.53 7.97 9.05
C GLY A 52 13.82 7.40 10.27
N SER A 53 13.10 6.34 10.03
CA SER A 53 12.39 5.55 11.02
C SER A 53 12.92 4.12 11.05
N ALA A 54 12.61 3.39 12.11
CA ALA A 54 12.87 1.96 12.21
C ALA A 54 11.79 1.29 13.05
N VAL A 55 11.60 -0.02 12.88
CA VAL A 55 10.70 -0.83 13.70
C VAL A 55 11.51 -1.87 14.45
N VAL A 56 11.21 -2.06 15.73
CA VAL A 56 11.84 -3.09 16.57
C VAL A 56 11.30 -4.47 16.16
N ILE A 57 12.17 -5.35 15.66
CA ILE A 57 11.75 -6.65 15.10
C ILE A 57 12.30 -7.85 15.88
N ALA A 58 13.32 -7.63 16.69
CA ALA A 58 13.90 -8.64 17.59
C ALA A 58 14.69 -7.91 18.72
N LYS A 59 15.15 -8.67 19.71
CA LYS A 59 16.04 -8.14 20.75
C LYS A 59 17.27 -7.51 20.10
N ASP A 60 17.54 -6.24 20.44
CA ASP A 60 18.66 -5.45 19.92
C ASP A 60 18.70 -5.30 18.39
N GLN A 61 17.56 -5.51 17.69
CA GLN A 61 17.48 -5.39 16.24
C GLN A 61 16.26 -4.58 15.79
N VAL A 62 16.51 -3.61 14.90
CA VAL A 62 15.47 -2.82 14.26
C VAL A 62 15.60 -2.92 12.74
N ILE A 63 14.46 -2.90 12.02
CA ILE A 63 14.43 -2.80 10.57
C ILE A 63 14.29 -1.34 10.15
N THR A 64 15.03 -0.92 9.14
CA THR A 64 14.90 0.37 8.45
C THR A 64 15.15 0.18 6.95
N ASN A 65 15.08 1.26 6.16
CA ASN A 65 15.54 1.19 4.78
C ASN A 65 17.06 1.38 4.68
N CYS A 66 17.66 0.68 3.72
CA CYS A 66 19.10 0.82 3.46
C CYS A 66 19.46 2.21 2.94
N HIS A 67 18.57 2.89 2.17
CA HIS A 67 18.83 4.26 1.70
C HIS A 67 18.91 5.27 2.85
N VAL A 68 18.26 5.01 4.00
CA VAL A 68 18.35 5.86 5.20
C VAL A 68 19.75 5.83 5.77
N VAL A 69 20.40 4.65 5.79
CA VAL A 69 21.74 4.45 6.38
C VAL A 69 22.86 4.44 5.35
N ALA A 70 22.53 4.62 4.07
CA ALA A 70 23.52 4.64 3.00
C ALA A 70 24.53 5.79 3.17
N LYS A 71 25.83 5.49 2.97
CA LYS A 71 26.95 6.47 3.04
C LYS A 71 27.14 7.11 4.42
N SER A 72 26.51 6.59 5.47
CA SER A 72 26.71 7.08 6.84
C SER A 72 28.07 6.64 7.39
N ILE A 73 28.65 7.49 8.23
CA ILE A 73 29.83 7.21 9.04
C ILE A 73 29.43 6.84 10.49
N SER A 74 28.25 7.29 10.91
CA SER A 74 27.67 6.98 12.22
C SER A 74 26.15 6.82 12.08
N ILE A 75 25.59 5.87 12.82
CA ILE A 75 24.15 5.58 12.86
C ILE A 75 23.75 5.47 14.33
N VAL A 76 22.71 6.19 14.71
CA VAL A 76 22.09 6.08 16.02
C VAL A 76 20.58 5.88 15.90
N VAL A 77 20.03 5.19 16.89
CA VAL A 77 18.59 5.03 17.07
C VAL A 77 18.16 5.81 18.30
N ILE A 78 17.10 6.58 18.19
CA ILE A 78 16.57 7.39 19.29
C ILE A 78 15.29 6.73 19.80
N ASN A 79 15.33 6.30 21.07
CA ASN A 79 14.21 5.70 21.79
C ASN A 79 13.90 6.55 23.04
N ASN A 80 12.72 7.17 23.10
CA ASN A 80 12.28 7.99 24.24
C ASN A 80 13.33 9.02 24.71
N GLY A 81 14.01 9.67 23.77
CA GLY A 81 15.07 10.65 24.04
C GLY A 81 16.45 10.07 24.31
N LEU A 82 16.57 8.75 24.48
CA LEU A 82 17.86 8.07 24.59
C LEU A 82 18.47 7.83 23.21
N THR A 83 19.72 8.19 23.03
CA THR A 83 20.48 7.94 21.81
C THR A 83 21.28 6.66 21.96
N LEU A 84 20.99 5.66 21.15
CA LEU A 84 21.58 4.33 21.17
C LEU A 84 22.44 4.11 19.93
N SER A 85 23.64 3.61 20.10
CA SER A 85 24.59 3.37 19.00
C SER A 85 24.23 2.09 18.24
N VAL A 86 24.38 2.14 16.92
CA VAL A 86 24.32 0.97 16.04
C VAL A 86 25.72 0.38 15.89
N SER A 87 25.87 -0.91 16.14
CA SER A 87 27.18 -1.61 16.07
C SER A 87 27.41 -2.35 14.76
N ALA A 88 26.34 -2.79 14.09
CA ALA A 88 26.41 -3.56 12.85
C ALA A 88 25.13 -3.42 12.04
N ILE A 89 25.19 -3.79 10.76
CA ILE A 89 24.04 -3.84 9.86
C ILE A 89 23.94 -5.20 9.18
N LYS A 90 22.70 -5.59 8.79
CA LYS A 90 22.44 -6.70 7.87
C LYS A 90 21.72 -6.11 6.66
N PRO A 91 22.41 -5.81 5.57
CA PRO A 91 21.82 -5.10 4.45
C PRO A 91 21.26 -6.03 3.37
N ASP A 92 20.06 -5.78 2.93
CA ASP A 92 19.52 -6.16 1.63
C ASP A 92 19.39 -4.89 0.78
N TRP A 93 20.45 -4.53 0.09
CA TRP A 93 20.50 -3.34 -0.75
C TRP A 93 19.51 -3.39 -1.90
N HIS A 94 19.23 -4.59 -2.44
CA HIS A 94 18.33 -4.74 -3.57
C HIS A 94 16.89 -4.35 -3.21
N HIS A 95 16.41 -4.86 -2.08
CA HIS A 95 15.06 -4.58 -1.58
C HIS A 95 14.98 -3.34 -0.69
N ASP A 96 16.11 -2.65 -0.48
CA ASP A 96 16.18 -1.45 0.36
C ASP A 96 15.82 -1.70 1.83
N LEU A 97 16.17 -2.85 2.36
CA LEU A 97 15.91 -3.24 3.76
C LEU A 97 17.21 -3.49 4.50
N CYS A 98 17.39 -2.83 5.65
CA CYS A 98 18.57 -2.97 6.51
C CYS A 98 18.14 -3.24 7.94
N ILE A 99 18.59 -4.37 8.53
CA ILE A 99 18.49 -4.59 9.97
C ILE A 99 19.69 -3.91 10.63
N LEU A 100 19.43 -3.12 11.66
CA LEU A 100 20.46 -2.48 12.49
C LEU A 100 20.54 -3.20 13.82
N LYS A 101 21.78 -3.49 14.27
CA LYS A 101 22.05 -3.99 15.61
C LYS A 101 22.28 -2.81 16.56
N VAL A 102 21.39 -2.65 17.52
CA VAL A 102 21.34 -1.52 18.45
C VAL A 102 21.75 -1.97 19.84
N ILE A 103 22.81 -1.41 20.38
CA ILE A 103 23.32 -1.82 21.70
C ILE A 103 22.44 -1.26 22.81
N GLY A 104 21.94 -2.14 23.68
CA GLY A 104 21.16 -1.76 24.86
C GLY A 104 19.73 -1.29 24.54
N LEU A 105 19.16 -1.75 23.44
CA LEU A 105 17.78 -1.44 23.06
C LEU A 105 16.79 -2.13 24.01
N ASP A 106 16.03 -1.32 24.74
CA ASP A 106 14.89 -1.73 25.55
C ASP A 106 13.61 -1.09 24.95
N ALA A 107 12.94 -1.84 24.09
CA ALA A 107 11.71 -1.42 23.43
C ALA A 107 10.87 -2.65 23.05
N PRO A 108 9.52 -2.53 22.98
CA PRO A 108 8.66 -3.64 22.64
C PRO A 108 8.88 -4.09 21.18
N ILE A 109 8.89 -5.41 20.97
CA ILE A 109 9.12 -6.04 19.68
C ILE A 109 7.79 -6.08 18.90
N ALA A 110 7.82 -5.68 17.64
CA ALA A 110 6.67 -5.76 16.76
C ALA A 110 6.36 -7.21 16.41
N LYS A 111 5.07 -7.54 16.42
CA LYS A 111 4.59 -8.84 15.95
C LYS A 111 4.63 -8.86 14.43
N ILE A 112 5.46 -9.73 13.88
CA ILE A 112 5.59 -9.88 12.43
C ILE A 112 4.39 -10.66 11.89
N GLY A 113 3.68 -10.07 10.93
CA GLY A 113 2.56 -10.66 10.22
C GLY A 113 2.96 -11.28 8.88
N SER A 114 2.10 -11.11 7.87
CA SER A 114 2.38 -11.55 6.49
C SER A 114 1.74 -10.61 5.49
N SER A 115 2.51 -10.13 4.53
CA SER A 115 2.01 -9.33 3.41
C SER A 115 1.26 -10.18 2.37
N LYS A 116 1.53 -11.48 2.31
CA LYS A 116 0.91 -12.41 1.35
C LYS A 116 -0.59 -12.63 1.59
N ASN A 117 -1.05 -12.34 2.81
CA ASN A 117 -2.45 -12.49 3.19
C ASN A 117 -3.27 -11.20 2.97
N LEU A 118 -2.61 -10.10 2.64
CA LEU A 118 -3.28 -8.82 2.39
C LEU A 118 -4.19 -8.92 1.16
N LYS A 119 -5.30 -8.20 1.25
CA LYS A 119 -6.28 -8.09 0.16
C LYS A 119 -6.38 -6.64 -0.29
N TYR A 120 -6.80 -6.46 -1.51
CA TYR A 120 -7.17 -5.15 -2.03
C TYR A 120 -8.32 -4.56 -1.18
N GLU A 121 -8.30 -3.25 -0.93
CA GLU A 121 -9.20 -2.50 -0.03
C GLU A 121 -9.16 -2.97 1.44
N GLN A 122 -8.20 -3.80 1.83
CA GLN A 122 -7.99 -4.10 3.25
C GLN A 122 -7.45 -2.86 3.97
N SER A 123 -8.01 -2.57 5.14
CA SER A 123 -7.53 -1.50 6.03
C SER A 123 -6.10 -1.79 6.50
N VAL A 124 -5.28 -0.77 6.47
CA VAL A 124 -3.90 -0.77 6.97
C VAL A 124 -3.53 0.63 7.46
N PHE A 125 -2.52 0.73 8.29
CA PHE A 125 -1.99 2.03 8.69
C PHE A 125 -0.47 2.00 8.79
N THR A 126 0.12 3.18 8.66
CA THR A 126 1.58 3.35 8.72
C THR A 126 1.96 4.20 9.91
N ILE A 127 3.10 3.88 10.53
CA ILE A 127 3.70 4.63 11.65
C ILE A 127 5.15 4.94 11.32
N GLY A 128 5.54 6.21 11.41
CA GLY A 128 6.91 6.66 11.19
C GLY A 128 7.15 8.07 11.74
N TYR A 129 8.34 8.61 11.53
CA TYR A 129 8.75 9.96 11.95
C TYR A 129 8.88 10.90 10.75
N PRO A 130 7.76 11.39 10.18
CA PRO A 130 7.82 12.27 9.01
C PRO A 130 8.28 13.69 9.40
N ASN A 131 8.86 14.40 8.44
CA ASN A 131 9.10 15.85 8.50
C ASN A 131 9.85 16.33 9.77
N PHE A 132 10.77 15.53 10.29
CA PHE A 132 11.60 15.86 11.45
C PHE A 132 10.84 16.08 12.78
N ILE A 133 9.59 15.63 12.89
CA ILE A 133 8.84 15.71 14.14
C ILE A 133 9.40 14.80 15.21
N ALA A 134 9.19 15.18 16.48
CA ALA A 134 9.74 14.46 17.61
C ALA A 134 8.98 13.17 17.97
N LEU A 135 7.71 13.08 17.60
CA LEU A 135 6.82 11.94 17.87
C LEU A 135 6.48 11.18 16.59
N PRO A 136 6.25 9.87 16.66
CA PRO A 136 5.78 9.12 15.50
C PRO A 136 4.39 9.60 15.09
N ALA A 137 4.12 9.61 13.79
CA ALA A 137 2.82 9.92 13.22
C ALA A 137 2.24 8.68 12.56
N SER A 138 0.94 8.46 12.78
CA SER A 138 0.18 7.38 12.17
C SER A 138 -0.69 7.93 11.06
N THR A 139 -0.76 7.22 9.93
CA THR A 139 -1.68 7.53 8.84
C THR A 139 -2.42 6.26 8.42
N PHE A 140 -3.74 6.40 8.29
CA PHE A 140 -4.65 5.30 7.97
C PHE A 140 -4.95 5.28 6.48
N GLY A 141 -5.24 4.10 5.95
CA GLY A 141 -5.57 3.92 4.54
C GLY A 141 -5.88 2.47 4.22
N MET A 142 -5.89 2.18 2.94
CA MET A 142 -6.24 0.88 2.38
C MET A 142 -5.13 0.37 1.49
N VAL A 143 -5.06 -0.94 1.31
CA VAL A 143 -4.25 -1.58 0.27
C VAL A 143 -4.85 -1.25 -1.09
N LYS A 144 -4.09 -0.57 -1.95
CA LYS A 144 -4.49 -0.13 -3.30
C LYS A 144 -3.73 -0.83 -4.43
N GLY A 145 -2.87 -1.78 -4.12
CA GLY A 145 -2.15 -2.60 -5.09
C GLY A 145 -1.21 -3.59 -4.42
N LEU A 146 -1.12 -4.76 -5.00
CA LEU A 146 -0.21 -5.84 -4.59
C LEU A 146 0.56 -6.30 -5.81
N TYR A 147 1.85 -5.99 -5.87
CA TYR A 147 2.70 -6.21 -7.03
C TYR A 147 3.70 -7.35 -6.76
N PRO A 148 3.55 -8.50 -7.40
CA PRO A 148 4.51 -9.61 -7.25
C PRO A 148 5.93 -9.17 -7.61
N LEU A 149 6.88 -9.43 -6.71
CA LEU A 149 8.31 -9.23 -6.94
C LEU A 149 9.10 -10.16 -6.01
N ASP A 150 10.09 -10.86 -6.56
CA ASP A 150 11.07 -11.67 -5.82
C ASP A 150 10.45 -12.54 -4.70
N ASN A 151 9.45 -13.36 -5.09
CA ASN A 151 8.70 -14.29 -4.23
C ASN A 151 7.89 -13.64 -3.09
N SER A 152 7.63 -12.33 -3.16
CA SER A 152 6.77 -11.59 -2.26
C SER A 152 5.92 -10.56 -3.01
N VAL A 153 5.33 -9.60 -2.31
CA VAL A 153 4.46 -8.57 -2.92
C VAL A 153 4.83 -7.18 -2.41
N ILE A 154 5.15 -6.27 -3.30
CA ILE A 154 5.22 -4.84 -2.98
C ILE A 154 3.81 -4.33 -2.73
N ILE A 155 3.62 -3.58 -1.65
CA ILE A 155 2.31 -3.12 -1.22
C ILE A 155 2.17 -1.62 -1.52
N ARG A 156 1.20 -1.26 -2.35
CA ARG A 156 0.77 0.12 -2.54
C ARG A 156 -0.41 0.41 -1.62
N THR A 157 -0.36 1.55 -0.92
CA THR A 157 -1.42 1.97 0.00
C THR A 157 -1.90 3.39 -0.29
N SER A 158 -3.08 3.73 0.21
CA SER A 158 -3.54 5.11 0.32
C SER A 158 -3.05 5.81 1.60
N SER A 159 -2.45 5.09 2.55
CA SER A 159 -1.77 5.70 3.70
C SER A 159 -0.61 6.57 3.23
N THR A 160 -0.69 7.87 3.51
CA THR A 160 0.32 8.83 3.09
C THR A 160 1.48 8.90 4.08
N PHE A 161 2.67 9.23 3.61
CA PHE A 161 3.80 9.48 4.49
C PHE A 161 4.76 10.52 3.91
N GLY A 162 5.46 11.23 4.78
CA GLY A 162 6.44 12.26 4.41
C GLY A 162 7.88 11.78 4.51
N LEU A 163 8.82 12.66 4.15
CA LEU A 163 10.26 12.45 4.33
C LEU A 163 10.58 12.17 5.80
N GLY A 164 11.44 11.20 6.07
CA GLY A 164 11.77 10.74 7.42
C GLY A 164 10.94 9.54 7.89
N ALA A 165 9.79 9.26 7.29
CA ALA A 165 9.00 8.06 7.61
C ALA A 165 9.60 6.76 7.06
N SER A 166 10.54 6.84 6.09
CA SER A 166 11.23 5.68 5.53
C SER A 166 11.82 4.79 6.62
N GLY A 167 11.57 3.50 6.56
CA GLY A 167 11.93 2.51 7.59
C GLY A 167 10.89 2.32 8.68
N GLY A 168 9.84 3.14 8.73
CA GLY A 168 8.69 2.94 9.61
C GLY A 168 7.86 1.72 9.24
N GLY A 169 6.91 1.36 10.10
CA GLY A 169 6.07 0.18 9.93
C GLY A 169 4.78 0.45 9.19
N MET A 170 4.35 -0.54 8.42
CA MET A 170 2.96 -0.68 7.96
C MET A 170 2.33 -1.85 8.71
N PHE A 171 1.18 -1.62 9.32
CA PHE A 171 0.49 -2.56 10.19
C PHE A 171 -0.91 -2.87 9.64
N ASP A 172 -1.38 -4.10 9.89
CA ASP A 172 -2.79 -4.46 9.74
C ASP A 172 -3.61 -4.02 10.97
N ASP A 173 -4.94 -4.18 10.91
CA ASP A 173 -5.85 -3.77 11.99
C ASP A 173 -5.65 -4.55 13.30
N ASP A 174 -4.99 -5.71 13.26
CA ASP A 174 -4.59 -6.48 14.45
C ASP A 174 -3.25 -6.01 15.05
N GLY A 175 -2.59 -5.04 14.42
CA GLY A 175 -1.29 -4.50 14.82
C GLY A 175 -0.11 -5.39 14.46
N ASN A 176 -0.26 -6.30 13.51
CA ASN A 176 0.87 -7.06 12.99
C ASN A 176 1.63 -6.19 11.97
N LEU A 177 2.96 -6.20 12.04
CA LEU A 177 3.81 -5.59 11.03
C LEU A 177 3.71 -6.39 9.74
N VAL A 178 3.20 -5.79 8.66
CA VAL A 178 3.02 -6.43 7.36
C VAL A 178 3.88 -5.81 6.25
N GLY A 179 4.48 -4.64 6.52
CA GLY A 179 5.39 -3.98 5.58
C GLY A 179 6.26 -2.91 6.21
N VAL A 180 7.23 -2.42 5.45
CA VAL A 180 8.14 -1.33 5.82
C VAL A 180 7.93 -0.17 4.87
N ILE A 181 7.64 1.02 5.41
CA ILE A 181 7.50 2.27 4.66
C ILE A 181 8.77 2.53 3.88
N THR A 182 8.70 2.72 2.56
CA THR A 182 9.92 2.83 1.77
C THR A 182 9.90 3.94 0.74
N LEU A 183 8.98 3.91 -0.23
CA LEU A 183 9.06 4.72 -1.44
C LEU A 183 7.77 5.49 -1.67
N LYS A 184 7.94 6.78 -1.98
CA LYS A 184 6.88 7.63 -2.51
C LYS A 184 7.21 7.97 -3.95
N SER A 185 6.28 7.75 -4.89
CA SER A 185 6.47 8.19 -6.27
C SER A 185 6.50 9.71 -6.37
N PRO A 186 7.22 10.28 -7.33
CA PRO A 186 7.16 11.73 -7.58
C PRO A 186 5.78 12.12 -8.14
N GLY A 187 5.40 13.40 -7.96
CA GLY A 187 4.17 13.97 -8.51
C GLY A 187 3.21 14.46 -7.44
N LYS A 188 2.13 15.14 -7.87
CA LYS A 188 1.08 15.65 -6.97
C LYS A 188 0.26 14.52 -6.37
N GLU A 189 -0.09 13.53 -7.18
CA GLU A 189 -0.76 12.30 -6.76
C GLU A 189 0.30 11.21 -6.60
N ALA A 190 0.88 11.15 -5.39
CA ALA A 190 1.95 10.23 -5.12
C ALA A 190 1.41 8.85 -4.78
N TYR A 191 2.10 7.82 -5.29
CA TYR A 191 1.90 6.44 -4.88
C TYR A 191 2.86 6.10 -3.75
N TYR A 192 2.35 5.41 -2.73
CA TYR A 192 3.07 5.07 -1.51
C TYR A 192 3.29 3.56 -1.47
N TYR A 193 4.57 3.16 -1.49
CA TYR A 193 4.98 1.76 -1.56
C TYR A 193 5.68 1.33 -0.29
N ASN A 194 5.31 0.13 0.16
CA ASN A 194 5.87 -0.51 1.35
C ASN A 194 6.49 -1.84 0.95
N MET A 195 7.69 -2.12 1.47
CA MET A 195 8.38 -3.39 1.24
C MET A 195 7.78 -4.47 2.14
N PRO A 196 7.60 -5.70 1.62
CA PRO A 196 6.94 -6.77 2.35
C PRO A 196 7.75 -7.28 3.52
N VAL A 197 7.07 -7.68 4.58
CA VAL A 197 7.70 -8.19 5.80
C VAL A 197 8.41 -9.55 5.59
N GLU A 198 8.07 -10.31 4.56
CA GLU A 198 8.72 -11.58 4.23
C GLU A 198 10.21 -11.40 3.93
N TRP A 199 10.60 -10.29 3.29
CA TRP A 199 12.01 -9.99 3.08
C TRP A 199 12.74 -9.65 4.39
N VAL A 200 12.04 -9.02 5.34
CA VAL A 200 12.58 -8.78 6.69
C VAL A 200 12.87 -10.09 7.41
N GLN A 201 11.95 -11.06 7.36
CA GLN A 201 12.14 -12.38 7.96
C GLN A 201 13.36 -13.09 7.39
N SER A 202 13.55 -13.03 6.07
CA SER A 202 14.71 -13.63 5.41
C SER A 202 16.02 -12.99 5.86
N LEU A 203 16.00 -11.67 6.16
CA LEU A 203 17.17 -10.90 6.55
C LEU A 203 17.59 -11.12 8.03
N LEU A 204 16.68 -11.58 8.89
CA LEU A 204 17.00 -11.82 10.32
C LEU A 204 18.20 -12.72 10.53
N ASN A 205 18.37 -13.76 9.69
CA ASN A 205 19.46 -14.72 9.76
C ASN A 205 20.68 -14.35 8.89
N ALA A 206 20.65 -13.20 8.22
CA ALA A 206 21.78 -12.75 7.40
C ALA A 206 23.00 -12.39 8.28
N PRO A 207 24.23 -12.51 7.75
CA PRO A 207 25.43 -12.14 8.50
C PRO A 207 25.49 -10.63 8.77
N GLU A 208 25.96 -10.29 9.96
CA GLU A 208 26.24 -8.91 10.34
C GLU A 208 27.45 -8.37 9.55
N GLN A 209 27.38 -7.11 9.16
CA GLN A 209 28.43 -6.37 8.49
C GLN A 209 28.74 -5.10 9.23
N ALA A 210 29.99 -4.63 9.17
CA ALA A 210 30.36 -3.34 9.70
C ALA A 210 29.65 -2.19 8.95
N ILE A 211 29.37 -1.11 9.65
CA ILE A 211 28.88 0.13 9.04
C ILE A 211 29.92 0.61 8.03
N SER A 212 29.47 0.97 6.84
CA SER A 212 30.35 1.35 5.73
C SER A 212 29.69 2.41 4.86
N THR A 213 30.50 3.33 4.35
CA THR A 213 30.07 4.31 3.34
C THR A 213 29.80 3.69 1.97
N LYS A 214 30.19 2.43 1.76
CA LYS A 214 29.87 1.67 0.54
C LYS A 214 28.39 1.28 0.56
N SER A 215 27.67 1.65 -0.48
CA SER A 215 26.25 1.30 -0.65
C SER A 215 25.98 0.85 -2.08
N LYS A 216 24.95 0.03 -2.24
CA LYS A 216 24.42 -0.34 -3.57
C LYS A 216 23.09 0.37 -3.78
N LYS A 217 22.67 0.49 -5.04
CA LYS A 217 21.37 1.07 -5.39
C LYS A 217 20.28 0.01 -5.23
N PRO A 218 19.14 0.34 -4.63
CA PRO A 218 17.96 -0.54 -4.63
C PRO A 218 17.34 -0.64 -6.04
N PHE A 219 16.47 -1.63 -6.24
CA PHE A 219 15.82 -1.89 -7.53
C PHE A 219 15.08 -0.66 -8.07
N TRP A 220 14.45 0.11 -7.20
CA TRP A 220 13.70 1.31 -7.56
C TRP A 220 14.59 2.52 -7.94
N ALA A 221 15.87 2.50 -7.58
CA ALA A 221 16.86 3.51 -7.99
C ALA A 221 17.69 3.08 -9.21
N ALA A 222 17.31 1.99 -9.88
CA ALA A 222 17.87 1.56 -11.14
C ALA A 222 17.48 2.51 -12.30
N SER A 223 17.97 2.27 -13.51
CA SER A 223 17.49 3.01 -14.70
C SER A 223 16.04 2.61 -15.02
N TYR A 224 15.30 3.53 -15.64
CA TYR A 224 13.87 3.36 -15.94
C TYR A 224 13.55 2.05 -16.68
N GLU A 225 14.40 1.62 -17.59
CA GLU A 225 14.23 0.40 -18.38
C GLU A 225 14.28 -0.87 -17.51
N LYS A 226 14.95 -0.79 -16.34
CA LYS A 226 15.10 -1.89 -15.37
C LYS A 226 14.05 -1.85 -14.26
N TRP A 227 13.23 -0.82 -14.22
CA TRP A 227 12.15 -0.76 -13.24
C TRP A 227 11.10 -1.83 -13.49
N PRO A 228 10.51 -2.41 -12.43
CA PRO A 228 9.32 -3.23 -12.55
C PRO A 228 8.19 -2.47 -13.25
N TYR A 229 7.32 -3.17 -13.94
CA TYR A 229 6.24 -2.57 -14.69
C TYR A 229 5.34 -1.65 -13.85
N PHE A 230 5.03 -2.05 -12.62
CA PHE A 230 4.18 -1.25 -11.72
C PHE A 230 4.74 0.15 -11.42
N MET A 231 6.06 0.34 -11.52
CA MET A 231 6.67 1.67 -11.42
C MET A 231 6.67 2.42 -12.75
N ARG A 232 6.85 1.70 -13.85
CA ARG A 232 6.95 2.29 -15.20
C ARG A 232 5.63 2.86 -15.71
N VAL A 233 4.48 2.31 -15.28
CA VAL A 233 3.14 2.79 -15.67
C VAL A 233 2.74 4.09 -14.97
N VAL A 234 3.36 4.41 -13.82
CA VAL A 234 2.93 5.54 -12.96
C VAL A 234 3.03 6.87 -13.70
N GLN A 235 4.20 7.19 -14.25
CA GLN A 235 4.41 8.47 -14.92
C GLN A 235 3.51 8.65 -16.15
N PRO A 236 3.44 7.70 -17.10
CA PRO A 236 2.51 7.79 -18.23
C PRO A 236 1.05 7.93 -17.80
N TYR A 237 0.62 7.22 -16.75
CA TYR A 237 -0.73 7.32 -16.22
C TYR A 237 -1.02 8.72 -15.66
N LEU A 238 -0.16 9.24 -14.77
CA LEU A 238 -0.34 10.54 -14.13
C LEU A 238 -0.21 11.75 -15.08
N THR A 239 0.49 11.57 -16.20
CA THR A 239 0.64 12.61 -17.23
C THR A 239 -0.28 12.41 -18.43
N GLU A 240 -1.23 11.46 -18.32
CA GLU A 240 -2.19 11.13 -19.39
C GLU A 240 -1.51 10.78 -20.73
N ASN A 241 -0.27 10.27 -20.69
CA ASN A 241 0.41 9.77 -21.87
C ASN A 241 -0.10 8.36 -22.21
N TRP A 242 -1.33 8.31 -22.70
CA TRP A 242 -2.06 7.07 -22.95
C TRP A 242 -1.38 6.15 -23.94
N SER A 243 -0.70 6.70 -24.95
CA SER A 243 0.05 5.90 -25.92
C SER A 243 1.21 5.14 -25.27
N SER A 244 1.99 5.81 -24.41
CA SER A 244 3.06 5.17 -23.65
C SER A 244 2.51 4.17 -22.63
N LEU A 245 1.43 4.53 -21.94
CA LEU A 245 0.78 3.64 -20.98
C LEU A 245 0.31 2.36 -21.66
N LEU A 246 -0.35 2.48 -22.82
CA LEU A 246 -0.84 1.33 -23.59
C LEU A 246 0.28 0.36 -23.95
N GLN A 247 1.42 0.89 -24.43
CA GLN A 247 2.57 0.06 -24.79
C GLN A 247 3.18 -0.68 -23.57
N ILE A 248 3.32 0.01 -22.44
CA ILE A 248 3.91 -0.56 -21.23
C ILE A 248 2.96 -1.58 -20.62
N ALA A 249 1.68 -1.23 -20.46
CA ALA A 249 0.67 -2.09 -19.83
C ALA A 249 0.39 -3.34 -20.66
N ASN A 250 0.37 -3.23 -22.00
CA ASN A 250 0.23 -4.40 -22.87
C ASN A 250 1.39 -5.39 -22.71
N LYS A 251 2.64 -4.89 -22.65
CA LYS A 251 3.81 -5.74 -22.37
C LYS A 251 3.72 -6.39 -20.99
N TRP A 252 3.28 -5.61 -19.99
CA TRP A 252 3.12 -6.10 -18.63
C TRP A 252 2.07 -7.21 -18.55
N ALA A 253 0.88 -7.01 -19.12
CA ALA A 253 -0.20 -8.00 -19.12
C ALA A 253 0.18 -9.31 -19.84
N ILE A 254 1.06 -9.25 -20.87
CA ILE A 254 1.60 -10.43 -21.56
C ILE A 254 2.63 -11.16 -20.69
N GLN A 255 3.53 -10.44 -20.03
CA GLN A 255 4.64 -11.04 -19.27
C GLN A 255 4.19 -11.49 -17.86
N GLU A 256 3.24 -10.82 -17.26
CA GLU A 256 2.72 -11.09 -15.92
C GLU A 256 1.18 -11.21 -15.94
N PRO A 257 0.62 -12.21 -16.64
CA PRO A 257 -0.83 -12.31 -16.90
C PRO A 257 -1.69 -12.49 -15.64
N ASN A 258 -1.07 -12.85 -14.52
CA ASN A 258 -1.72 -13.03 -13.21
C ASN A 258 -1.67 -11.78 -12.33
N THR A 259 -1.13 -10.67 -12.82
CA THR A 259 -1.08 -9.39 -12.10
C THR A 259 -2.30 -8.55 -12.47
N THR A 260 -3.19 -8.33 -11.52
CA THR A 260 -4.47 -7.60 -11.72
C THR A 260 -4.24 -6.20 -12.29
N GLU A 261 -3.29 -5.46 -11.74
CA GLU A 261 -2.98 -4.09 -12.15
C GLU A 261 -2.46 -3.99 -13.57
N ALA A 262 -1.83 -5.04 -14.10
CA ALA A 262 -1.40 -5.04 -15.50
C ALA A 262 -2.59 -4.90 -16.45
N TRP A 263 -3.67 -5.65 -16.19
CA TRP A 263 -4.91 -5.58 -16.96
C TRP A 263 -5.67 -4.28 -16.69
N TYR A 264 -5.63 -3.78 -15.45
CA TYR A 264 -6.24 -2.50 -15.10
C TYR A 264 -5.62 -1.35 -15.90
N TYR A 265 -4.29 -1.17 -15.85
CA TYR A 265 -3.61 -0.09 -16.60
C TYR A 265 -3.75 -0.24 -18.11
N LEU A 266 -3.82 -1.48 -18.63
CA LEU A 266 -4.12 -1.73 -20.03
C LEU A 266 -5.53 -1.24 -20.39
N ALA A 267 -6.53 -1.63 -19.61
CA ALA A 267 -7.92 -1.22 -19.82
C ALA A 267 -8.11 0.31 -19.74
N ILE A 268 -7.42 0.99 -18.81
CA ILE A 268 -7.48 2.45 -18.71
C ILE A 268 -6.90 3.13 -19.93
N ALA A 269 -5.76 2.64 -20.43
CA ALA A 269 -5.17 3.17 -21.66
C ALA A 269 -6.10 2.95 -22.88
N GLU A 270 -6.75 1.80 -22.98
CA GLU A 270 -7.74 1.49 -24.03
C GLU A 270 -8.98 2.39 -23.91
N TYR A 271 -9.51 2.58 -22.70
CA TYR A 271 -10.61 3.49 -22.42
C TYR A 271 -10.29 4.92 -22.88
N ALA A 272 -9.12 5.43 -22.49
CA ALA A 272 -8.68 6.78 -22.81
C ALA A 272 -8.38 6.99 -24.32
N THR A 273 -8.00 5.91 -25.03
CA THR A 273 -7.81 5.92 -26.50
C THR A 273 -9.06 5.55 -27.28
N ASN A 274 -10.22 5.48 -26.56
CA ASN A 274 -11.56 5.20 -27.11
C ASN A 274 -11.74 3.78 -27.68
N ASP A 275 -10.88 2.82 -27.35
CA ASP A 275 -11.11 1.38 -27.58
C ASP A 275 -11.95 0.79 -26.43
N THR A 276 -13.21 1.26 -26.33
CA THR A 276 -14.07 0.96 -25.18
C THR A 276 -14.47 -0.51 -25.09
N GLN A 277 -14.51 -1.24 -26.21
CA GLN A 277 -14.81 -2.67 -26.20
C GLN A 277 -13.71 -3.48 -25.53
N LYS A 278 -12.43 -3.21 -25.88
CA LYS A 278 -11.31 -3.89 -25.20
C LYS A 278 -11.20 -3.48 -23.74
N ALA A 279 -11.37 -2.18 -23.45
CA ALA A 279 -11.38 -1.68 -22.08
C ALA A 279 -12.39 -2.43 -21.21
N GLU A 280 -13.64 -2.62 -21.68
CA GLU A 280 -14.66 -3.36 -20.96
C GLU A 280 -14.27 -4.81 -20.70
N VAL A 281 -13.75 -5.51 -21.71
CA VAL A 281 -13.27 -6.92 -21.56
C VAL A 281 -12.15 -7.02 -20.52
N HIS A 282 -11.17 -6.11 -20.56
CA HIS A 282 -10.06 -6.15 -19.62
C HIS A 282 -10.47 -5.69 -18.22
N LEU A 283 -11.39 -4.73 -18.05
CA LEU A 283 -11.98 -4.38 -16.75
C LEU A 283 -12.75 -5.55 -16.13
N GLN A 284 -13.53 -6.29 -16.93
CA GLN A 284 -14.19 -7.51 -16.47
C GLN A 284 -13.17 -8.56 -16.01
N LYS A 285 -12.05 -8.70 -16.73
CA LYS A 285 -10.95 -9.58 -16.32
C LYS A 285 -10.33 -9.13 -14.99
N VAL A 286 -10.13 -7.82 -14.78
CA VAL A 286 -9.69 -7.26 -13.50
C VAL A 286 -10.65 -7.68 -12.39
N LEU A 287 -11.97 -7.57 -12.59
CA LEU A 287 -12.97 -7.96 -11.59
C LEU A 287 -13.06 -9.47 -11.36
N ALA A 288 -12.75 -10.29 -12.36
CA ALA A 288 -12.63 -11.74 -12.19
C ALA A 288 -11.43 -12.12 -11.30
N MET A 289 -10.34 -11.34 -11.34
CA MET A 289 -9.15 -11.54 -10.51
C MET A 289 -9.29 -10.89 -9.12
N ASN A 290 -9.96 -9.75 -9.05
CA ASN A 290 -10.19 -8.98 -7.83
C ASN A 290 -11.57 -8.32 -7.88
N HIS A 291 -12.57 -8.96 -7.29
CA HIS A 291 -13.96 -8.51 -7.33
C HIS A 291 -14.23 -7.17 -6.61
N GLN A 292 -13.32 -6.70 -5.76
CA GLN A 292 -13.40 -5.42 -5.04
C GLN A 292 -12.48 -4.34 -5.63
N HIS A 293 -12.04 -4.47 -6.88
CA HIS A 293 -11.22 -3.45 -7.52
C HIS A 293 -12.04 -2.20 -7.84
N SER A 294 -12.09 -1.24 -6.91
CA SER A 294 -12.97 -0.06 -6.95
C SER A 294 -12.83 0.75 -8.25
N GLN A 295 -11.61 0.98 -8.71
CA GLN A 295 -11.37 1.73 -9.93
C GLN A 295 -11.86 0.99 -11.20
N ALA A 296 -11.81 -0.35 -11.22
CA ALA A 296 -12.35 -1.12 -12.34
C ALA A 296 -13.88 -1.02 -12.39
N ILE A 297 -14.55 -1.07 -11.24
CA ILE A 297 -16.00 -0.86 -11.13
C ILE A 297 -16.36 0.55 -11.57
N TYR A 298 -15.62 1.56 -11.13
CA TYR A 298 -15.81 2.95 -11.53
C TYR A 298 -15.81 3.12 -13.06
N TYR A 299 -14.80 2.57 -13.75
CA TYR A 299 -14.72 2.70 -15.21
C TYR A 299 -15.78 1.86 -15.94
N LEU A 300 -16.20 0.71 -15.40
CA LEU A 300 -17.34 -0.05 -15.95
C LEU A 300 -18.63 0.73 -15.81
N GLY A 301 -18.88 1.38 -14.67
CA GLY A 301 -20.02 2.29 -14.48
C GLY A 301 -20.03 3.45 -15.48
N LEU A 302 -18.87 4.06 -15.75
CA LEU A 302 -18.72 5.10 -16.78
C LEU A 302 -19.00 4.58 -18.20
N LEU A 303 -18.60 3.33 -18.50
CA LEU A 303 -18.88 2.68 -19.79
C LEU A 303 -20.37 2.33 -19.91
N ALA A 304 -20.99 1.82 -18.85
CA ALA A 304 -22.42 1.53 -18.80
C ALA A 304 -23.25 2.80 -19.08
N GLU A 305 -22.93 3.92 -18.39
CA GLU A 305 -23.59 5.20 -18.64
C GLU A 305 -23.36 5.71 -20.08
N LYS A 306 -22.13 5.61 -20.60
CA LYS A 306 -21.81 5.99 -21.99
C LYS A 306 -22.63 5.20 -23.01
N ASN A 307 -22.90 3.93 -22.73
CA ASN A 307 -23.67 3.01 -23.58
C ASN A 307 -25.20 3.11 -23.34
N GLY A 308 -25.65 4.03 -22.47
CA GLY A 308 -27.07 4.21 -22.14
C GLY A 308 -27.66 3.17 -21.18
N ASN A 309 -26.82 2.34 -20.57
CA ASN A 309 -27.25 1.35 -19.58
C ASN A 309 -27.19 1.94 -18.17
N HIS A 310 -28.11 2.88 -17.88
CA HIS A 310 -28.19 3.56 -16.57
C HIS A 310 -28.39 2.59 -15.40
N ALA A 311 -29.17 1.51 -15.62
CA ALA A 311 -29.41 0.53 -14.56
C ALA A 311 -28.12 -0.17 -14.10
N LEU A 312 -27.25 -0.52 -15.05
CA LEU A 312 -25.95 -1.13 -14.72
C LEU A 312 -25.03 -0.12 -14.00
N ALA A 313 -25.01 1.14 -14.45
CA ALA A 313 -24.22 2.18 -13.79
C ALA A 313 -24.66 2.40 -12.34
N LEU A 314 -25.96 2.35 -12.04
CA LEU A 314 -26.48 2.42 -10.66
C LEU A 314 -26.07 1.20 -9.83
N THR A 315 -26.12 -0.01 -10.41
CA THR A 315 -25.65 -1.23 -9.75
C THR A 315 -24.15 -1.14 -9.38
N ASP A 316 -23.32 -0.56 -10.26
CA ASP A 316 -21.91 -0.35 -9.99
C ASP A 316 -21.68 0.67 -8.86
N ILE A 317 -22.50 1.71 -8.78
CA ILE A 317 -22.50 2.66 -7.65
C ILE A 317 -22.84 1.94 -6.34
N GLU A 318 -23.95 1.21 -6.29
CA GLU A 318 -24.36 0.46 -5.09
C GLU A 318 -23.30 -0.53 -4.63
N ARG A 319 -22.66 -1.19 -5.58
CA ARG A 319 -21.55 -2.10 -5.31
C ARG A 319 -20.37 -1.36 -4.66
N LEU A 320 -19.97 -0.20 -5.18
CA LEU A 320 -18.91 0.62 -4.60
C LEU A 320 -19.27 1.13 -3.20
N GLU A 321 -20.52 1.57 -2.97
CA GLU A 321 -20.99 2.04 -1.66
C GLU A 321 -20.78 1.01 -0.56
N SER A 322 -20.79 -0.28 -0.89
CA SER A 322 -20.61 -1.34 0.09
C SER A 322 -19.19 -1.47 0.65
N PHE A 323 -18.16 -0.86 0.01
CA PHE A 323 -16.75 -0.98 0.45
C PHE A 323 -15.84 0.22 0.11
N ASP A 324 -16.20 1.09 -0.84
CA ASP A 324 -15.43 2.30 -1.22
C ASP A 324 -16.40 3.45 -1.56
N GLU A 325 -16.98 4.05 -0.52
CA GLU A 325 -17.93 5.16 -0.65
C GLU A 325 -17.34 6.37 -1.39
N ALA A 326 -16.03 6.61 -1.25
CA ALA A 326 -15.36 7.71 -1.92
C ALA A 326 -15.38 7.54 -3.45
N THR A 327 -15.07 6.33 -3.95
CA THR A 327 -15.13 6.02 -5.37
C THR A 327 -16.58 5.97 -5.88
N ALA A 328 -17.54 5.51 -5.06
CA ALA A 328 -18.98 5.57 -5.40
C ALA A 328 -19.44 7.02 -5.65
N ASN A 329 -19.08 7.93 -4.75
CA ASN A 329 -19.41 9.36 -4.89
C ASN A 329 -18.76 10.00 -6.12
N GLN A 330 -17.51 9.61 -6.46
CA GLN A 330 -16.85 10.04 -7.69
C GLN A 330 -17.62 9.59 -8.94
N LEU A 331 -18.08 8.33 -8.95
CA LEU A 331 -18.87 7.80 -10.09
C LEU A 331 -20.21 8.52 -10.25
N LYS A 332 -20.95 8.75 -9.14
CA LYS A 332 -22.19 9.54 -9.15
C LYS A 332 -21.97 10.91 -9.77
N LEU A 333 -20.99 11.65 -9.25
CA LEU A 333 -20.68 12.98 -9.75
C LEU A 333 -20.29 12.98 -11.23
N ALA A 334 -19.48 12.01 -11.67
CA ALA A 334 -19.08 11.91 -13.07
C ALA A 334 -20.27 11.63 -14.02
N ILE A 335 -21.25 10.85 -13.58
CA ILE A 335 -22.48 10.57 -14.33
C ILE A 335 -23.36 11.83 -14.40
N GLU A 336 -23.59 12.51 -13.28
CA GLU A 336 -24.38 13.74 -13.21
C GLU A 336 -23.83 14.84 -14.13
N LEU A 337 -22.51 15.06 -14.09
CA LEU A 337 -21.84 16.04 -14.97
C LEU A 337 -22.01 15.71 -16.46
N LYS A 338 -21.97 14.43 -16.84
CA LYS A 338 -22.23 14.01 -18.24
C LYS A 338 -23.69 14.19 -18.66
N GLN A 339 -24.63 13.98 -17.75
CA GLN A 339 -26.06 14.20 -18.03
C GLN A 339 -26.39 15.68 -18.18
N ALA A 340 -25.76 16.55 -17.40
CA ALA A 340 -25.92 18.00 -17.48
C ALA A 340 -25.33 18.63 -18.77
N GLN A 341 -24.45 17.90 -19.48
CA GLN A 341 -23.82 18.33 -20.74
C GLN A 341 -24.56 17.84 -22.00
N ARG A 342 -25.56 16.99 -21.85
CA ARG A 342 -26.46 16.51 -22.93
C ARG A 342 -27.69 17.38 -23.06
#